data_dd08a5c5c36db93854799327fcf12e79
#
_entry.id   dd08a5c5c36db93854799327fcf12e79
#
_cell.length_a   1.000
_cell.length_b   1.000
_cell.length_c   1.000
_cell.angle_alpha   90.00
_cell.angle_beta   90.00
_cell.angle_gamma   90.00
#
_symmetry.space_group_name_H-M   'P 1'
#
loop_
_entity.id
_entity.type
_entity.pdbx_description
1 polymer ?
#
loop_
_entity_poly.entity_id
_entity_poly.type
_entity_poly.pdbx_seq_one_letter_code
_entity_poly.pdbx_strand_id
1 'polypeptide(L)'
;MTIDEKLQHFYEVSVEEAKEDAAKAIQEHRESLSQMLEDHKAARRQSAEAEVKAEAEHVRREINKALAAEQITLKRGWSRKQEELKETLFVEVKQKAQAFMETPEYMDYLCKQIQEVKSFAGEDEIQISLSSGDSSKLEALSQKTGAELTVSSDDFIGGIRAAIPQKNIMIDNSFLEGL
;
A
#
# COMPACT_ATOMS: atom_id res chain seq x y z
N MET A 1 102.01 26.72 10.37
CA MET A 1 101.21 26.13 9.30
C MET A 1 101.84 26.52 7.95
N THR A 2 102.31 25.51 7.27
CA THR A 2 102.79 25.68 5.89
C THR A 2 101.65 25.92 4.92
N ILE A 3 101.88 26.36 3.71
CA ILE A 3 100.86 26.59 2.70
C ILE A 3 100.15 25.25 2.35
N ASP A 4 100.87 24.19 2.29
CA ASP A 4 100.39 22.85 1.99
C ASP A 4 99.42 22.32 3.12
N GLU A 5 99.80 22.59 4.38
CA GLU A 5 98.92 22.24 5.53
C GLU A 5 97.58 23.01 5.48
N LYS A 6 97.61 24.27 5.05
CA LYS A 6 96.38 25.10 4.90
C LYS A 6 95.52 24.60 3.74
N LEU A 7 96.16 24.22 2.62
CA LEU A 7 95.44 23.69 1.48
C LEU A 7 94.79 22.31 1.79
N GLN A 8 95.54 21.44 2.46
CA GLN A 8 95.02 20.15 2.88
C GLN A 8 93.79 20.29 3.86
N HIS A 9 93.89 21.18 4.83
CA HIS A 9 92.82 21.44 5.77
C HIS A 9 91.58 22.05 5.08
N PHE A 10 91.78 22.97 4.15
CA PHE A 10 90.68 23.51 3.35
C PHE A 10 89.99 22.40 2.52
N TYR A 11 90.76 21.58 1.87
CA TYR A 11 90.16 20.42 1.12
C TYR A 11 89.38 19.46 2.01
N GLU A 12 89.89 19.06 3.18
CA GLU A 12 89.21 18.21 4.12
C GLU A 12 87.92 18.81 4.61
N VAL A 13 87.90 20.09 5.01
CA VAL A 13 86.68 20.79 5.46
C VAL A 13 85.66 20.89 4.33
N SER A 14 86.07 21.26 3.13
CA SER A 14 85.16 21.40 1.97
C SER A 14 84.56 20.05 1.56
N VAL A 15 85.30 18.93 1.64
CA VAL A 15 84.80 17.62 1.35
C VAL A 15 83.84 17.15 2.43
N GLU A 16 84.07 17.45 3.71
CA GLU A 16 83.18 17.05 4.80
C GLU A 16 81.88 17.87 4.73
N GLU A 17 81.96 19.16 4.49
CA GLU A 17 80.76 20.02 4.31
C GLU A 17 79.91 19.52 3.13
N ALA A 18 80.58 19.19 1.98
CA ALA A 18 79.84 18.63 0.83
C ALA A 18 79.16 17.27 1.15
N LYS A 19 79.77 16.40 1.99
CA LYS A 19 79.16 15.16 2.41
C LYS A 19 77.98 15.39 3.34
N GLU A 20 78.08 16.35 4.27
CA GLU A 20 76.98 16.68 5.17
C GLU A 20 75.78 17.25 4.36
N ASP A 21 76.03 18.14 3.42
CA ASP A 21 74.97 18.70 2.55
C ASP A 21 74.32 17.63 1.70
N ALA A 22 75.12 16.68 1.13
CA ALA A 22 74.55 15.56 0.39
C ALA A 22 73.74 14.62 1.28
N ALA A 23 74.19 14.32 2.49
CA ALA A 23 73.45 13.49 3.44
C ALA A 23 72.13 14.13 3.85
N LYS A 24 72.13 15.45 4.08
CA LYS A 24 70.94 16.25 4.40
C LYS A 24 69.95 16.25 3.25
N ALA A 25 70.40 16.52 2.03
CA ALA A 25 69.57 16.49 0.83
C ALA A 25 68.92 15.10 0.59
N ILE A 26 69.68 14.03 0.80
CA ILE A 26 69.17 12.64 0.70
C ILE A 26 68.08 12.39 1.78
N GLN A 27 68.31 12.84 2.99
CA GLN A 27 67.34 12.68 4.10
C GLN A 27 66.06 13.45 3.83
N GLU A 28 66.14 14.72 3.44
CA GLU A 28 65.01 15.54 3.07
C GLU A 28 64.19 14.90 1.93
N HIS A 29 64.89 14.38 0.92
CA HIS A 29 64.21 13.70 -0.19
C HIS A 29 63.48 12.40 0.27
N ARG A 30 64.12 11.61 1.13
CA ARG A 30 63.48 10.40 1.69
C ARG A 30 62.25 10.74 2.50
N GLU A 31 62.29 11.79 3.32
CA GLU A 31 61.14 12.27 4.11
C GLU A 31 60.00 12.74 3.19
N SER A 32 60.32 13.49 2.17
CA SER A 32 59.35 13.92 1.15
C SER A 32 58.71 12.76 0.43
N LEU A 33 59.47 11.74 0.00
CA LEU A 33 58.93 10.54 -0.63
C LEU A 33 58.04 9.74 0.33
N SER A 34 58.45 9.62 1.60
CA SER A 34 57.65 8.96 2.63
C SER A 34 56.30 9.63 2.83
N GLN A 35 56.30 10.98 2.91
CA GLN A 35 55.06 11.74 3.04
C GLN A 35 54.16 11.56 1.81
N MET A 36 54.72 11.68 0.60
CA MET A 36 53.95 11.47 -0.62
C MET A 36 53.32 10.05 -0.69
N LEU A 37 54.06 9.05 -0.22
CA LEU A 37 53.56 7.65 -0.17
C LEU A 37 52.35 7.53 0.81
N GLU A 38 52.43 8.09 2.00
CA GLU A 38 51.36 8.05 2.99
C GLU A 38 50.14 8.83 2.51
N ASP A 39 50.34 10.01 1.92
CA ASP A 39 49.24 10.80 1.34
C ASP A 39 48.53 10.02 0.21
N HIS A 40 49.30 9.36 -0.66
CA HIS A 40 48.76 8.52 -1.71
C HIS A 40 47.98 7.31 -1.15
N LYS A 41 48.52 6.65 -0.13
CA LYS A 41 47.81 5.55 0.56
C LYS A 41 46.49 6.02 1.20
N ALA A 42 46.52 7.16 1.87
CA ALA A 42 45.34 7.76 2.49
C ALA A 42 44.25 8.07 1.44
N ALA A 43 44.66 8.75 0.35
CA ALA A 43 43.74 9.05 -0.76
C ALA A 43 43.11 7.79 -1.39
N ARG A 44 43.92 6.72 -1.59
CA ARG A 44 43.44 5.46 -2.14
C ARG A 44 42.49 4.73 -1.21
N ARG A 45 42.77 4.74 0.10
CA ARG A 45 41.84 4.18 1.10
C ARG A 45 40.50 4.92 1.12
N GLN A 46 40.55 6.23 1.13
CA GLN A 46 39.33 7.05 1.09
C GLN A 46 38.50 6.79 -0.17
N SER A 47 39.15 6.69 -1.34
CA SER A 47 38.47 6.36 -2.60
C SER A 47 37.82 4.98 -2.54
N ALA A 48 38.53 3.97 -2.06
CA ALA A 48 38.01 2.62 -1.94
C ALA A 48 36.82 2.53 -0.95
N GLU A 49 36.93 3.20 0.18
CA GLU A 49 35.83 3.29 1.17
C GLU A 49 34.58 3.97 0.56
N ALA A 50 34.78 5.05 -0.20
CA ALA A 50 33.68 5.72 -0.89
C ALA A 50 33.02 4.85 -1.95
N GLU A 51 33.80 4.09 -2.73
CA GLU A 51 33.29 3.13 -3.72
C GLU A 51 32.48 2.02 -3.06
N VAL A 52 33.00 1.41 -2.00
CA VAL A 52 32.30 0.35 -1.25
C VAL A 52 30.99 0.87 -0.66
N LYS A 53 31.00 2.09 -0.10
CA LYS A 53 29.79 2.71 0.44
C LYS A 53 28.77 3.00 -0.65
N ALA A 54 29.19 3.53 -1.78
CA ALA A 54 28.32 3.83 -2.90
C ALA A 54 27.67 2.53 -3.47
N GLU A 55 28.44 1.48 -3.60
CA GLU A 55 27.95 0.18 -4.06
C GLU A 55 26.97 -0.45 -3.05
N ALA A 56 27.28 -0.40 -1.76
CA ALA A 56 26.37 -0.88 -0.72
C ALA A 56 25.02 -0.12 -0.74
N GLU A 57 25.05 1.17 -0.94
CA GLU A 57 23.82 1.97 -1.08
C GLU A 57 23.07 1.65 -2.37
N HIS A 58 23.76 1.40 -3.46
CA HIS A 58 23.17 0.98 -4.73
C HIS A 58 22.46 -0.38 -4.57
N VAL A 59 23.13 -1.38 -4.06
CA VAL A 59 22.56 -2.71 -3.81
C VAL A 59 21.34 -2.62 -2.88
N ARG A 60 21.42 -1.80 -1.82
CA ARG A 60 20.29 -1.59 -0.91
C ARG A 60 19.07 -1.01 -1.61
N ARG A 61 19.27 -0.03 -2.53
CA ARG A 61 18.17 0.53 -3.33
C ARG A 61 17.54 -0.52 -4.25
N GLU A 62 18.34 -1.33 -4.91
CA GLU A 62 17.84 -2.39 -5.80
C GLU A 62 17.07 -3.48 -5.04
N ILE A 63 17.54 -3.88 -3.87
CA ILE A 63 16.81 -4.82 -3.00
C ILE A 63 15.47 -4.23 -2.56
N ASN A 64 15.45 -2.97 -2.11
CA ASN A 64 14.22 -2.30 -1.68
C ASN A 64 13.22 -2.16 -2.83
N LYS A 65 13.69 -1.86 -4.04
CA LYS A 65 12.86 -1.78 -5.24
C LYS A 65 12.26 -3.14 -5.61
N ALA A 66 13.06 -4.20 -5.58
CA ALA A 66 12.60 -5.56 -5.84
C ALA A 66 11.56 -6.01 -4.79
N LEU A 67 11.83 -5.74 -3.51
CA LEU A 67 10.91 -6.04 -2.42
C LEU A 67 9.57 -5.29 -2.57
N ALA A 68 9.62 -4.00 -2.90
CA ALA A 68 8.41 -3.20 -3.13
C ALA A 68 7.59 -3.73 -4.32
N ALA A 69 8.23 -4.12 -5.40
CA ALA A 69 7.56 -4.72 -6.56
C ALA A 69 6.86 -6.04 -6.18
N GLU A 70 7.53 -6.91 -5.43
CA GLU A 70 6.95 -8.16 -4.95
C GLU A 70 5.77 -7.95 -4.00
N GLN A 71 5.88 -6.98 -3.09
CA GLN A 71 4.77 -6.61 -2.20
C GLN A 71 3.53 -6.13 -2.97
N ILE A 72 3.71 -5.37 -4.05
CA ILE A 72 2.61 -4.94 -4.92
C ILE A 72 1.98 -6.14 -5.61
N THR A 73 2.78 -7.06 -6.12
CA THR A 73 2.30 -8.28 -6.79
C THR A 73 1.48 -9.14 -5.84
N LEU A 74 1.98 -9.36 -4.62
CA LEU A 74 1.26 -10.09 -3.57
C LEU A 74 -0.06 -9.41 -3.19
N LYS A 75 -0.06 -8.09 -2.99
CA LYS A 75 -1.29 -7.33 -2.69
C LYS A 75 -2.33 -7.45 -3.81
N ARG A 76 -1.92 -7.37 -5.07
CA ARG A 76 -2.82 -7.56 -6.22
C ARG A 76 -3.39 -8.97 -6.27
N GLY A 77 -2.56 -9.98 -6.03
CA GLY A 77 -3.00 -11.38 -5.94
C GLY A 77 -4.02 -11.59 -4.82
N TRP A 78 -3.76 -11.04 -3.65
CA TRP A 78 -4.67 -11.07 -2.51
C TRP A 78 -6.01 -10.40 -2.82
N SER A 79 -6.00 -9.18 -3.35
CA SER A 79 -7.23 -8.45 -3.70
C SER A 79 -8.05 -9.19 -4.75
N ARG A 80 -7.40 -9.77 -5.77
CA ARG A 80 -8.10 -10.60 -6.77
C ARG A 80 -8.78 -11.80 -6.12
N LYS A 81 -8.06 -12.51 -5.22
CA LYS A 81 -8.61 -13.67 -4.54
C LYS A 81 -9.77 -13.31 -3.61
N GLN A 82 -9.69 -12.16 -2.96
CA GLN A 82 -10.77 -11.64 -2.13
C GLN A 82 -12.02 -11.33 -2.97
N GLU A 83 -11.84 -10.75 -4.17
CA GLU A 83 -12.96 -10.45 -5.07
C GLU A 83 -13.60 -11.73 -5.61
N GLU A 84 -12.81 -12.71 -6.05
CA GLU A 84 -13.33 -14.03 -6.45
C GLU A 84 -14.15 -14.69 -5.36
N LEU A 85 -13.70 -14.63 -4.10
CA LEU A 85 -14.42 -15.20 -2.96
C LEU A 85 -15.72 -14.44 -2.67
N LYS A 86 -15.70 -13.10 -2.77
CA LYS A 86 -16.91 -12.29 -2.64
C LYS A 86 -17.94 -12.61 -3.71
N GLU A 87 -17.54 -12.70 -4.97
CA GLU A 87 -18.43 -13.06 -6.08
C GLU A 87 -19.04 -14.44 -5.87
N THR A 88 -18.23 -15.42 -5.46
CA THR A 88 -18.73 -16.77 -5.17
C THR A 88 -19.76 -16.74 -4.04
N LEU A 89 -19.44 -16.06 -2.93
CA LEU A 89 -20.34 -15.92 -1.79
C LEU A 89 -21.64 -15.21 -2.20
N PHE A 90 -21.52 -14.14 -2.98
CA PHE A 90 -22.67 -13.37 -3.45
C PHE A 90 -23.64 -14.24 -4.27
N VAL A 91 -23.09 -15.07 -5.16
CA VAL A 91 -23.90 -16.02 -5.96
C VAL A 91 -24.61 -17.03 -5.06
N GLU A 92 -23.90 -17.60 -4.07
CA GLU A 92 -24.50 -18.55 -3.13
C GLU A 92 -25.62 -17.94 -2.28
N VAL A 93 -25.39 -16.71 -1.76
CA VAL A 93 -26.41 -16.00 -0.96
C VAL A 93 -27.62 -15.64 -1.82
N LYS A 94 -27.39 -15.18 -3.06
CA LYS A 94 -28.48 -14.89 -4.01
C LYS A 94 -29.33 -16.13 -4.27
N GLN A 95 -28.71 -17.28 -4.48
CA GLN A 95 -29.44 -18.54 -4.68
C GLN A 95 -30.26 -18.93 -3.45
N LYS A 96 -29.69 -18.79 -2.24
CA LYS A 96 -30.42 -19.06 -0.98
C LYS A 96 -31.56 -18.06 -0.78
N ALA A 97 -31.38 -16.79 -1.08
CA ALA A 97 -32.45 -15.80 -1.02
C ALA A 97 -33.60 -16.16 -1.99
N GLN A 98 -33.26 -16.51 -3.23
CA GLN A 98 -34.26 -16.94 -4.22
C GLN A 98 -35.02 -18.21 -3.74
N ALA A 99 -34.34 -19.22 -3.22
CA ALA A 99 -34.96 -20.40 -2.65
C ALA A 99 -35.88 -20.05 -1.48
N PHE A 100 -35.48 -19.11 -0.61
CA PHE A 100 -36.33 -18.64 0.48
C PHE A 100 -37.60 -17.91 -0.04
N MET A 101 -37.52 -17.15 -1.12
CA MET A 101 -38.66 -16.47 -1.73
C MET A 101 -39.75 -17.41 -2.25
N GLU A 102 -39.42 -18.69 -2.49
CA GLU A 102 -40.35 -19.74 -2.91
C GLU A 102 -41.05 -20.43 -1.71
N THR A 103 -40.58 -20.16 -0.47
CA THR A 103 -41.17 -20.78 0.73
C THR A 103 -42.40 -20.05 1.24
N PRO A 104 -43.30 -20.75 1.95
CA PRO A 104 -44.45 -20.09 2.59
C PRO A 104 -44.07 -19.06 3.63
N GLU A 105 -42.96 -19.26 4.33
CA GLU A 105 -42.43 -18.36 5.37
C GLU A 105 -42.06 -16.97 4.80
N TYR A 106 -41.77 -16.91 3.51
CA TYR A 106 -41.47 -15.63 2.85
C TYR A 106 -42.66 -14.67 2.83
N MET A 107 -43.90 -15.22 2.69
CA MET A 107 -45.11 -14.40 2.78
C MET A 107 -45.28 -13.76 4.16
N ASP A 108 -45.00 -14.53 5.21
CA ASP A 108 -45.10 -14.05 6.59
C ASP A 108 -43.99 -13.03 6.88
N TYR A 109 -42.79 -13.24 6.32
CA TYR A 109 -41.71 -12.27 6.35
C TYR A 109 -42.11 -10.93 5.70
N LEU A 110 -42.66 -10.94 4.49
CA LEU A 110 -43.14 -9.73 3.82
C LEU A 110 -44.23 -9.00 4.61
N CYS A 111 -45.21 -9.76 5.16
CA CYS A 111 -46.25 -9.19 6.02
C CYS A 111 -45.67 -8.46 7.23
N LYS A 112 -44.67 -9.07 7.87
CA LYS A 112 -43.98 -8.48 9.03
C LYS A 112 -43.23 -7.20 8.64
N GLN A 113 -42.48 -7.21 7.54
CA GLN A 113 -41.77 -6.04 7.03
C GLN A 113 -42.73 -4.89 6.68
N ILE A 114 -43.85 -5.17 6.04
CA ILE A 114 -44.89 -4.16 5.72
C ILE A 114 -45.46 -3.56 7.01
N GLN A 115 -45.75 -4.41 8.03
CA GLN A 115 -46.28 -3.93 9.31
C GLN A 115 -45.26 -3.05 10.07
N GLU A 116 -44.01 -3.42 10.08
CA GLU A 116 -42.94 -2.65 10.70
C GLU A 116 -42.80 -1.27 10.06
N VAL A 117 -42.81 -1.21 8.73
CA VAL A 117 -42.69 0.07 8.00
C VAL A 117 -43.96 0.93 8.18
N LYS A 118 -45.16 0.35 8.20
CA LYS A 118 -46.42 1.06 8.53
C LYS A 118 -46.39 1.63 9.95
N SER A 119 -45.90 0.84 10.90
CA SER A 119 -45.76 1.31 12.29
C SER A 119 -44.76 2.46 12.40
N PHE A 120 -43.69 2.44 11.61
CA PHE A 120 -42.71 3.54 11.55
C PHE A 120 -43.28 4.82 10.90
N ALA A 121 -44.09 4.66 9.84
CA ALA A 121 -44.73 5.80 9.18
C ALA A 121 -45.79 6.49 10.08
N GLY A 122 -46.51 5.71 10.89
CA GLY A 122 -47.58 6.22 11.74
C GLY A 122 -48.76 6.67 10.91
N GLU A 123 -49.09 8.00 10.95
CA GLU A 123 -50.18 8.60 10.20
C GLU A 123 -49.73 9.16 8.84
N ASP A 124 -48.45 9.12 8.52
CA ASP A 124 -47.89 9.64 7.26
C ASP A 124 -48.25 8.72 6.10
N GLU A 125 -48.42 9.32 4.92
CA GLU A 125 -48.62 8.58 3.68
C GLU A 125 -47.36 7.77 3.32
N ILE A 126 -47.55 6.48 3.04
CA ILE A 126 -46.48 5.57 2.71
C ILE A 126 -46.74 4.88 1.38
N GLN A 127 -45.73 4.84 0.55
CA GLN A 127 -45.71 4.13 -0.73
C GLN A 127 -44.81 2.90 -0.60
N ILE A 128 -45.39 1.71 -0.64
CA ILE A 128 -44.65 0.43 -0.51
C ILE A 128 -44.61 -0.24 -1.85
N SER A 129 -43.39 -0.62 -2.26
CA SER A 129 -43.12 -1.30 -3.52
C SER A 129 -42.56 -2.68 -3.27
N LEU A 130 -43.08 -3.67 -4.00
CA LEU A 130 -42.55 -5.03 -4.08
C LEU A 130 -41.64 -5.19 -5.27
N SER A 131 -40.79 -6.22 -5.25
CA SER A 131 -40.00 -6.63 -6.39
C SER A 131 -40.89 -7.11 -7.54
N SER A 132 -40.45 -6.97 -8.77
CA SER A 132 -41.14 -7.47 -9.97
C SER A 132 -41.43 -8.97 -9.89
N GLY A 133 -40.55 -9.75 -9.28
CA GLY A 133 -40.70 -11.20 -9.04
C GLY A 133 -41.82 -11.55 -8.05
N ASP A 134 -42.25 -10.61 -7.21
CA ASP A 134 -43.31 -10.85 -6.19
C ASP A 134 -44.66 -10.25 -6.63
N SER A 135 -44.82 -9.83 -7.86
CA SER A 135 -46.07 -9.28 -8.41
C SER A 135 -47.29 -10.18 -8.19
N SER A 136 -47.13 -11.50 -8.27
CA SER A 136 -48.17 -12.48 -8.02
C SER A 136 -48.64 -12.54 -6.57
N LYS A 137 -47.86 -12.06 -5.61
CA LYS A 137 -48.13 -12.04 -4.18
C LYS A 137 -48.80 -10.73 -3.72
N LEU A 138 -48.84 -9.72 -4.60
CA LEU A 138 -49.29 -8.36 -4.28
C LEU A 138 -50.71 -8.34 -3.70
N GLU A 139 -51.67 -8.97 -4.38
CA GLU A 139 -53.10 -8.97 -3.94
C GLU A 139 -53.24 -9.67 -2.56
N ALA A 140 -52.59 -10.79 -2.35
CA ALA A 140 -52.65 -11.53 -1.09
C ALA A 140 -52.01 -10.73 0.07
N LEU A 141 -50.92 -10.03 -0.17
CA LEU A 141 -50.27 -9.18 0.81
C LEU A 141 -51.07 -7.91 1.10
N SER A 142 -51.67 -7.29 0.10
CA SER A 142 -52.53 -6.13 0.29
C SER A 142 -53.75 -6.48 1.13
N GLN A 143 -54.39 -7.61 0.87
CA GLN A 143 -55.51 -8.10 1.68
C GLN A 143 -55.14 -8.41 3.13
N LYS A 144 -53.96 -9.02 3.35
CA LYS A 144 -53.51 -9.38 4.72
C LYS A 144 -53.04 -8.18 5.54
N THR A 145 -52.41 -7.20 4.92
CA THR A 145 -51.79 -6.06 5.61
C THR A 145 -52.59 -4.78 5.57
N GLY A 146 -53.61 -4.69 4.68
CA GLY A 146 -54.42 -3.49 4.45
C GLY A 146 -53.56 -2.32 3.96
N ALA A 147 -52.48 -2.57 3.24
CA ALA A 147 -51.60 -1.59 2.66
C ALA A 147 -51.79 -1.49 1.16
N GLU A 148 -51.71 -0.29 0.61
CA GLU A 148 -51.55 -0.08 -0.84
C GLU A 148 -50.14 -0.46 -1.25
N LEU A 149 -50.04 -1.50 -2.09
CA LEU A 149 -48.80 -2.02 -2.58
C LEU A 149 -48.66 -1.78 -4.08
N THR A 150 -47.47 -1.43 -4.50
CA THR A 150 -47.13 -1.26 -5.93
C THR A 150 -45.99 -2.19 -6.31
N VAL A 151 -45.83 -2.42 -7.62
CA VAL A 151 -44.63 -3.14 -8.13
C VAL A 151 -43.61 -2.09 -8.50
N SER A 152 -42.37 -2.24 -8.02
CA SER A 152 -41.28 -1.33 -8.35
C SER A 152 -40.92 -1.44 -9.84
N SER A 153 -40.58 -0.28 -10.43
CA SER A 153 -39.92 -0.21 -11.74
C SER A 153 -38.46 -0.65 -11.70
N ASP A 154 -37.84 -0.55 -10.51
CA ASP A 154 -36.47 -0.95 -10.29
C ASP A 154 -36.40 -2.43 -9.96
N ASP A 155 -35.46 -3.12 -10.58
CA ASP A 155 -35.29 -4.55 -10.36
C ASP A 155 -34.43 -4.79 -9.09
N PHE A 156 -35.06 -5.34 -8.05
CA PHE A 156 -34.40 -5.76 -6.83
C PHE A 156 -34.86 -7.18 -6.41
N ILE A 157 -34.05 -7.85 -5.60
CA ILE A 157 -34.28 -9.24 -5.24
C ILE A 157 -35.01 -9.30 -3.91
N GLY A 158 -36.31 -9.64 -3.94
CA GLY A 158 -37.12 -9.89 -2.75
C GLY A 158 -37.19 -8.75 -1.75
N GLY A 159 -38.01 -8.88 -0.73
CA GLY A 159 -38.21 -7.84 0.27
C GLY A 159 -39.11 -6.72 -0.20
N ILE A 160 -39.07 -5.57 0.48
CA ILE A 160 -39.89 -4.40 0.20
C ILE A 160 -39.03 -3.14 0.14
N ARG A 161 -39.50 -2.16 -0.63
CA ARG A 161 -39.04 -0.76 -0.54
C ARG A 161 -40.22 0.12 -0.15
N ALA A 162 -39.98 1.07 0.76
CA ALA A 162 -41.01 1.97 1.16
C ALA A 162 -40.48 3.40 1.15
N ALA A 163 -41.30 4.31 0.62
CA ALA A 163 -41.03 5.74 0.64
C ALA A 163 -42.07 6.46 1.49
N ILE A 164 -41.62 7.40 2.33
CA ILE A 164 -42.46 8.32 3.12
C ILE A 164 -42.15 9.73 2.62
N PRO A 165 -42.90 10.22 1.60
CA PRO A 165 -42.58 11.47 0.95
C PRO A 165 -42.58 12.69 1.91
N GLN A 166 -43.49 12.71 2.87
CA GLN A 166 -43.60 13.79 3.83
C GLN A 166 -42.39 13.97 4.73
N LYS A 167 -41.68 12.84 5.02
CA LYS A 167 -40.42 12.85 5.81
C LYS A 167 -39.18 12.81 4.93
N ASN A 168 -39.34 12.70 3.61
CA ASN A 168 -38.23 12.48 2.67
C ASN A 168 -37.35 11.28 3.07
N ILE A 169 -37.97 10.19 3.52
CA ILE A 169 -37.31 8.94 3.95
C ILE A 169 -37.64 7.84 2.95
N MET A 170 -36.62 7.09 2.57
CA MET A 170 -36.74 5.84 1.84
C MET A 170 -36.19 4.70 2.71
N ILE A 171 -36.96 3.66 2.88
CA ILE A 171 -36.59 2.45 3.61
C ILE A 171 -36.42 1.34 2.57
N ASP A 172 -35.23 0.76 2.50
CA ASP A 172 -34.92 -0.35 1.61
C ASP A 172 -34.65 -1.60 2.44
N ASN A 173 -35.62 -2.50 2.46
CA ASN A 173 -35.53 -3.80 3.11
C ASN A 173 -35.45 -4.93 2.05
N SER A 174 -34.83 -4.65 0.92
CA SER A 174 -34.54 -5.68 -0.09
C SER A 174 -33.38 -6.56 0.34
N PHE A 175 -33.35 -7.80 -0.14
CA PHE A 175 -32.23 -8.69 0.12
C PHE A 175 -30.92 -8.21 -0.49
N LEU A 176 -30.99 -7.37 -1.51
CA LEU A 176 -29.78 -6.84 -2.18
C LEU A 176 -29.05 -5.79 -1.31
N GLU A 177 -29.79 -4.98 -0.54
CA GLU A 177 -29.21 -3.98 0.36
C GLU A 177 -28.57 -4.61 1.60
N GLY A 178 -29.06 -5.79 1.99
CA GLY A 178 -28.53 -6.55 3.13
C GLY A 178 -27.27 -7.39 2.82
N LEU A 179 -26.78 -7.39 1.56
CA LEU A 179 -25.62 -8.15 1.08
C LEU A 179 -24.39 -7.29 0.86
#